data_a4b7c6c3c1ca049bb4c6aa389124cb29
#
_entry.id   a4b7c6c3c1ca049bb4c6aa389124cb29
#
_cell.length_a   1.000
_cell.length_b   1.000
_cell.length_c   1.000
_cell.angle_alpha   90.00
_cell.angle_beta   90.00
_cell.angle_gamma   90.00
#
_symmetry.space_group_name_H-M   'P 1'
#
loop_
_entity.id
_entity.type
_entity.pdbx_description
1 polymer ?
#
loop_
_entity_poly.entity_id
_entity_poly.type
_entity_poly.pdbx_seq_one_letter_code
_entity_poly.pdbx_strand_id
1 'polypeptide(L)'
;CAWTLVHNLAPFVNKRALPRKLYKDLVGVPSSRATVEERKKATREIVDWDSKLPTFLHSVLAGALSAYCCFFDESLIADKIAGTSFTWKLTTWNTAGFFVWDFILHLRYRNIFGMPMLLHAVLGLATYTICGTSRDANG
;
A
#
# COMPACT_ATOMS: atom_id res chain seq x y z
N CYS A 1 -9.54 -2.97 -8.00
CA CYS A 1 -8.79 -1.87 -7.40
C CYS A 1 -7.49 -1.65 -8.17
N ALA A 2 -7.14 -0.39 -8.46
CA ALA A 2 -5.90 -0.08 -9.20
C ALA A 2 -4.65 -0.67 -8.51
N TRP A 3 -4.59 -0.60 -7.19
CA TRP A 3 -3.49 -1.15 -6.40
C TRP A 3 -3.37 -2.67 -6.48
N THR A 4 -4.47 -3.38 -6.65
CA THR A 4 -4.45 -4.84 -6.92
C THR A 4 -3.81 -5.14 -8.27
N LEU A 5 -4.08 -4.31 -9.29
CA LEU A 5 -3.44 -4.46 -10.60
C LEU A 5 -1.94 -4.21 -10.52
N VAL A 6 -1.52 -3.14 -9.84
CA VAL A 6 -0.10 -2.83 -9.61
C VAL A 6 0.61 -3.98 -8.89
N HIS A 7 -0.03 -4.54 -7.84
CA HIS A 7 0.52 -5.70 -7.13
C HIS A 7 0.67 -6.93 -8.03
N ASN A 8 -0.32 -7.22 -8.86
CA ASN A 8 -0.26 -8.35 -9.79
C ASN A 8 0.82 -8.18 -10.88
N LEU A 9 1.19 -6.93 -11.21
CA LEU A 9 2.30 -6.64 -12.12
C LEU A 9 3.67 -6.66 -11.43
N ALA A 10 3.72 -6.50 -10.12
CA ALA A 10 4.97 -6.44 -9.36
C ALA A 10 5.91 -7.64 -9.60
N PRO A 11 5.44 -8.90 -9.63
CA PRO A 11 6.30 -10.04 -9.90
C PRO A 11 7.00 -9.97 -11.26
N PHE A 12 6.33 -9.44 -12.30
CA PHE A 12 6.92 -9.28 -13.64
C PHE A 12 8.01 -8.21 -13.66
N VAL A 13 7.77 -7.08 -12.96
CA VAL A 13 8.74 -5.98 -12.84
C VAL A 13 9.92 -6.44 -12.00
N ASN A 14 9.66 -7.02 -10.83
CA ASN A 14 10.68 -7.46 -9.89
C ASN A 14 11.57 -8.57 -10.48
N LYS A 15 10.99 -9.52 -11.24
CA LYS A 15 11.75 -10.56 -11.92
C LYS A 15 12.72 -10.01 -12.97
N ARG A 16 12.41 -8.86 -13.58
CA ARG A 16 13.28 -8.19 -14.56
C ARG A 16 14.30 -7.28 -13.90
N ALA A 17 13.92 -6.63 -12.80
CA ALA A 17 14.77 -5.69 -12.06
C ALA A 17 15.81 -6.37 -11.17
N LEU A 18 15.54 -7.59 -10.69
CA LEU A 18 16.46 -8.33 -9.83
C LEU A 18 17.43 -9.21 -10.63
N PRO A 19 18.71 -9.28 -10.22
CA PRO A 19 19.62 -10.30 -10.72
C PRO A 19 19.00 -11.69 -10.54
N ARG A 20 19.06 -12.52 -11.59
CA ARG A 20 18.46 -13.87 -11.61
C ARG A 20 18.85 -14.72 -10.40
N LYS A 21 20.06 -14.54 -9.89
CA LYS A 21 20.56 -15.25 -8.71
C LYS A 21 19.80 -14.84 -7.46
N LEU A 22 19.67 -13.53 -7.22
CA LEU A 22 18.97 -12.99 -6.07
C LEU A 22 17.47 -13.33 -6.09
N TYR A 23 16.85 -13.31 -7.28
CA TYR A 23 15.47 -13.74 -7.44
C TYR A 23 15.28 -15.23 -7.14
N LYS A 24 16.20 -16.09 -7.58
CA LYS A 24 16.18 -17.54 -7.26
C LYS A 24 16.42 -17.82 -5.79
N ASP A 25 17.28 -17.04 -5.14
CA ASP A 25 17.56 -17.17 -3.71
C ASP A 25 16.38 -16.72 -2.85
N LEU A 26 15.67 -15.65 -3.29
CA LEU A 26 14.46 -15.13 -2.63
C LEU A 26 13.22 -16.01 -2.90
N VAL A 27 13.06 -16.46 -4.12
CA VAL A 27 11.96 -17.33 -4.59
C VAL A 27 12.35 -18.81 -4.48
N GLY A 28 13.53 -19.09 -3.90
CA GLY A 28 14.07 -20.44 -3.81
C GLY A 28 12.98 -21.44 -3.47
N VAL A 29 12.54 -22.18 -4.50
CA VAL A 29 11.45 -23.15 -4.42
C VAL A 29 11.75 -24.06 -3.26
N PRO A 30 10.97 -24.06 -2.18
CA PRO A 30 11.20 -24.97 -1.09
C PRO A 30 11.22 -26.37 -1.71
N SER A 31 12.32 -27.08 -1.58
CA SER A 31 12.39 -28.46 -2.04
C SER A 31 11.19 -29.21 -1.46
N SER A 32 10.77 -30.30 -2.08
CA SER A 32 9.70 -31.16 -1.54
C SER A 32 9.97 -31.61 -0.09
N ARG A 33 11.19 -31.45 0.40
CA ARG A 33 11.66 -31.74 1.77
C ARG A 33 11.65 -30.52 2.71
N ALA A 34 11.30 -29.30 2.23
CA ALA A 34 11.28 -28.11 3.08
C ALA A 34 10.22 -28.22 4.19
N THR A 35 10.61 -27.82 5.38
CA THR A 35 9.73 -27.77 6.56
C THR A 35 8.61 -26.73 6.36
N VAL A 36 7.54 -26.84 7.14
CA VAL A 36 6.42 -25.86 7.12
C VAL A 36 6.91 -24.44 7.41
N GLU A 37 7.86 -24.29 8.33
CA GLU A 37 8.42 -22.98 8.70
C GLU A 37 9.26 -22.36 7.57
N GLU A 38 10.07 -23.17 6.88
CA GLU A 38 10.85 -22.70 5.73
C GLU A 38 9.94 -22.24 4.60
N ARG A 39 8.85 -22.96 4.31
CA ARG A 39 7.85 -22.56 3.32
C ARG A 39 7.16 -21.25 3.71
N LYS A 40 6.81 -21.09 4.98
CA LYS A 40 6.18 -19.88 5.51
C LYS A 40 7.12 -18.68 5.40
N LYS A 41 8.40 -18.85 5.74
CA LYS A 41 9.44 -17.82 5.59
C LYS A 41 9.61 -17.42 4.12
N ALA A 42 9.76 -18.36 3.21
CA ALA A 42 9.89 -18.09 1.78
C ALA A 42 8.64 -17.34 1.23
N THR A 43 7.44 -17.77 1.62
CA THR A 43 6.20 -17.07 1.22
C THR A 43 6.17 -15.64 1.73
N ARG A 44 6.58 -15.40 2.98
CA ARG A 44 6.67 -14.06 3.55
C ARG A 44 7.62 -13.17 2.74
N GLU A 45 8.81 -13.66 2.42
CA GLU A 45 9.81 -12.90 1.67
C GLU A 45 9.30 -12.53 0.26
N ILE A 46 8.61 -13.45 -0.43
CA ILE A 46 8.02 -13.20 -1.75
C ILE A 46 6.92 -12.14 -1.66
N VAL A 47 5.97 -12.30 -0.75
CA VAL A 47 4.84 -11.38 -0.60
C VAL A 47 5.33 -9.99 -0.17
N ASP A 48 6.27 -9.92 0.77
CA ASP A 48 6.90 -8.68 1.20
C ASP A 48 7.60 -7.98 0.03
N TRP A 49 8.35 -8.71 -0.77
CA TRP A 49 9.02 -8.16 -1.94
C TRP A 49 8.04 -7.63 -3.00
N ASP A 50 7.02 -8.41 -3.33
CA ASP A 50 6.02 -8.02 -4.33
C ASP A 50 5.15 -6.85 -3.88
N SER A 51 4.98 -6.65 -2.57
CA SER A 51 4.28 -5.50 -2.01
C SER A 51 5.09 -4.20 -2.05
N LYS A 52 6.41 -4.25 -2.23
CA LYS A 52 7.27 -3.05 -2.24
C LYS A 52 6.97 -2.12 -3.40
N LEU A 53 6.67 -2.65 -4.58
CA LEU A 53 6.36 -1.81 -5.74
C LEU A 53 5.08 -0.98 -5.53
N PRO A 54 3.92 -1.55 -5.18
CA PRO A 54 2.72 -0.77 -4.87
C PRO A 54 2.97 0.24 -3.75
N THR A 55 3.65 -0.16 -2.68
CA THR A 55 3.96 0.71 -1.54
C THR A 55 4.84 1.89 -1.95
N PHE A 56 5.89 1.64 -2.74
CA PHE A 56 6.75 2.70 -3.25
C PHE A 56 5.99 3.69 -4.14
N LEU A 57 5.23 3.18 -5.12
CA LEU A 57 4.42 4.03 -6.01
C LEU A 57 3.39 4.85 -5.23
N HIS A 58 2.73 4.22 -4.25
CA HIS A 58 1.80 4.94 -3.37
C HIS A 58 2.51 6.04 -2.59
N SER A 59 3.66 5.76 -1.98
CA SER A 59 4.42 6.73 -1.18
C SER A 59 4.86 7.93 -2.01
N VAL A 60 5.35 7.70 -3.23
CA VAL A 60 5.73 8.79 -4.15
C VAL A 60 4.50 9.61 -4.54
N LEU A 61 3.42 8.97 -4.94
CA LEU A 61 2.19 9.66 -5.38
C LEU A 61 1.54 10.43 -4.22
N ALA A 62 1.35 9.79 -3.08
CA ALA A 62 0.75 10.42 -1.91
C ALA A 62 1.63 11.56 -1.38
N GLY A 63 2.96 11.37 -1.36
CA GLY A 63 3.90 12.41 -0.96
C GLY A 63 3.86 13.63 -1.88
N ALA A 64 3.86 13.42 -3.19
CA ALA A 64 3.79 14.51 -4.17
C ALA A 64 2.46 15.27 -4.08
N LEU A 65 1.32 14.55 -4.02
CA LEU A 65 0.00 15.17 -3.89
C LEU A 65 -0.15 15.92 -2.55
N SER A 66 0.35 15.34 -1.46
CA SER A 66 0.32 16.01 -0.15
C SER A 66 1.20 17.26 -0.12
N ALA A 67 2.39 17.22 -0.72
CA ALA A 67 3.24 18.39 -0.85
C ALA A 67 2.54 19.49 -1.68
N TYR A 68 1.90 19.12 -2.79
CA TYR A 68 1.13 20.06 -3.57
C TYR A 68 0.01 20.69 -2.75
N CYS A 69 -0.77 19.90 -2.00
CA CYS A 69 -1.82 20.41 -1.12
C CYS A 69 -1.30 21.39 -0.06
N CYS A 70 -0.11 21.14 0.48
CA CYS A 70 0.46 21.98 1.54
C CYS A 70 1.03 23.32 1.03
N PHE A 71 1.60 23.33 -0.19
CA PHE A 71 2.40 24.47 -0.67
C PHE A 71 1.76 25.24 -1.81
N PHE A 72 0.85 24.65 -2.58
CA PHE A 72 0.35 25.23 -3.82
C PHE A 72 -1.19 25.27 -3.89
N ASP A 73 -1.92 24.58 -3.01
CA ASP A 73 -3.38 24.57 -3.04
C ASP A 73 -3.93 25.76 -2.25
N GLU A 74 -4.36 26.78 -2.97
CA GLU A 74 -4.84 28.06 -2.40
C GLU A 74 -6.03 27.86 -1.44
N SER A 75 -6.93 26.93 -1.72
CA SER A 75 -8.10 26.67 -0.88
C SER A 75 -7.71 26.07 0.48
N LEU A 76 -6.67 25.24 0.50
CA LEU A 76 -6.14 24.62 1.72
C LEU A 76 -5.19 25.56 2.47
N ILE A 77 -4.52 26.48 1.76
CA ILE A 77 -3.70 27.52 2.37
C ILE A 77 -4.58 28.54 3.08
N ALA A 78 -5.70 28.94 2.45
CA ALA A 78 -6.65 29.89 3.01
C ALA A 78 -7.39 29.33 4.23
N ASP A 79 -7.81 28.08 4.18
CA ASP A 79 -8.48 27.41 5.30
C ASP A 79 -7.93 25.99 5.48
N LYS A 80 -6.99 25.83 6.41
CA LYS A 80 -6.33 24.57 6.72
C LYS A 80 -7.26 23.53 7.38
N ILE A 81 -8.36 23.97 7.97
CA ILE A 81 -9.27 23.12 8.75
C ILE A 81 -10.46 22.67 7.89
N ALA A 82 -11.15 23.59 7.24
CA ALA A 82 -12.36 23.33 6.47
C ALA A 82 -12.15 23.39 4.95
N GLY A 83 -11.00 23.91 4.48
CA GLY A 83 -10.69 23.98 3.06
C GLY A 83 -10.73 22.60 2.38
N THR A 84 -11.36 22.53 1.20
CA THR A 84 -11.42 21.33 0.37
C THR A 84 -10.99 21.66 -1.04
N SER A 85 -10.30 20.73 -1.69
CA SER A 85 -9.92 20.84 -3.09
C SER A 85 -10.02 19.49 -3.78
N PHE A 86 -10.03 19.51 -5.11
CA PHE A 86 -9.98 18.28 -5.89
C PHE A 86 -8.73 17.48 -5.57
N THR A 87 -7.57 18.12 -5.45
CA THR A 87 -6.30 17.45 -5.15
C THR A 87 -6.31 16.80 -3.77
N TRP A 88 -6.89 17.48 -2.78
CA TRP A 88 -7.07 16.91 -1.45
C TRP A 88 -7.96 15.66 -1.48
N LYS A 89 -9.12 15.73 -2.16
CA LYS A 89 -10.02 14.58 -2.33
C LYS A 89 -9.31 13.43 -3.03
N LEU A 90 -8.58 13.70 -4.11
CA LEU A 90 -7.81 12.71 -4.84
C LEU A 90 -6.77 12.03 -3.94
N THR A 91 -6.04 12.80 -3.14
CA THR A 91 -5.03 12.29 -2.19
C THR A 91 -5.67 11.37 -1.16
N THR A 92 -6.76 11.82 -0.54
CA THR A 92 -7.47 11.10 0.51
C THR A 92 -8.05 9.78 -0.02
N TRP A 93 -8.77 9.80 -1.12
CA TRP A 93 -9.37 8.60 -1.70
C TRP A 93 -8.36 7.64 -2.33
N ASN A 94 -7.26 8.16 -2.90
CA ASN A 94 -6.16 7.32 -3.36
C ASN A 94 -5.51 6.57 -2.19
N THR A 95 -5.30 7.26 -1.07
CA THR A 95 -4.71 6.65 0.13
C THR A 95 -5.68 5.66 0.80
N ALA A 96 -6.97 5.99 0.89
CA ALA A 96 -7.98 5.03 1.35
C ALA A 96 -8.01 3.77 0.47
N GLY A 97 -7.96 3.92 -0.86
CA GLY A 97 -7.88 2.80 -1.80
C GLY A 97 -6.62 1.94 -1.63
N PHE A 98 -5.48 2.56 -1.28
CA PHE A 98 -4.27 1.82 -0.93
C PHE A 98 -4.47 0.99 0.35
N PHE A 99 -5.06 1.56 1.41
CA PHE A 99 -5.33 0.81 2.64
C PHE A 99 -6.36 -0.30 2.47
N VAL A 100 -7.31 -0.18 1.54
CA VAL A 100 -8.20 -1.31 1.16
C VAL A 100 -7.38 -2.47 0.60
N TRP A 101 -6.45 -2.19 -0.32
CA TRP A 101 -5.56 -3.21 -0.87
C TRP A 101 -4.67 -3.81 0.22
N ASP A 102 -4.07 -2.98 1.07
CA ASP A 102 -3.18 -3.38 2.16
C ASP A 102 -3.93 -4.27 3.19
N PHE A 103 -5.16 -3.90 3.54
CA PHE A 103 -6.03 -4.70 4.40
C PHE A 103 -6.30 -6.10 3.81
N ILE A 104 -6.66 -6.16 2.53
CA ILE A 104 -6.92 -7.46 1.86
C ILE A 104 -5.65 -8.31 1.84
N LEU A 105 -4.49 -7.72 1.57
CA LEU A 105 -3.21 -8.41 1.58
C LEU A 105 -2.91 -9.00 2.96
N HIS A 106 -2.99 -8.19 4.02
CA HIS A 106 -2.70 -8.62 5.38
C HIS A 106 -3.75 -9.59 5.94
N LEU A 107 -5.01 -9.46 5.54
CA LEU A 107 -6.07 -10.41 5.89
C LEU A 107 -5.78 -11.79 5.27
N ARG A 108 -5.39 -11.82 3.99
CA ARG A 108 -5.05 -13.05 3.27
C ARG A 108 -3.83 -13.76 3.86
N TYR A 109 -2.84 -13.00 4.29
CA TYR A 109 -1.58 -13.50 4.82
C TYR A 109 -1.40 -13.27 6.32
N ARG A 110 -2.51 -13.17 7.08
CA ARG A 110 -2.50 -12.88 8.53
C ARG A 110 -1.63 -13.82 9.34
N ASN A 111 -1.56 -15.10 8.95
CA ASN A 111 -0.73 -16.11 9.62
C ASN A 111 0.77 -15.91 9.40
N ILE A 112 1.15 -15.05 8.47
CA ILE A 112 2.52 -14.73 8.09
C ILE A 112 2.94 -13.39 8.69
N PHE A 113 2.12 -12.34 8.51
CA PHE A 113 2.44 -10.97 8.94
C PHE A 113 1.98 -10.65 10.36
N GLY A 114 0.98 -11.38 10.86
CA GLY A 114 0.44 -11.20 12.21
C GLY A 114 -0.60 -10.09 12.33
N MET A 115 -1.16 -9.97 13.54
CA MET A 115 -2.22 -9.00 13.85
C MET A 115 -1.79 -7.53 13.80
N PRO A 116 -0.56 -7.14 14.17
CA PRO A 116 -0.17 -5.72 14.17
C PRO A 116 -0.27 -5.08 12.78
N MET A 117 0.12 -5.79 11.72
CA MET A 117 0.05 -5.27 10.34
C MET A 117 -1.40 -5.15 9.86
N LEU A 118 -2.26 -6.11 10.21
CA LEU A 118 -3.69 -6.04 9.92
C LEU A 118 -4.34 -4.84 10.63
N LEU A 119 -4.00 -4.61 11.90
CA LEU A 119 -4.51 -3.48 12.67
C LEU A 119 -4.06 -2.14 12.07
N HIS A 120 -2.80 -2.05 11.63
CA HIS A 120 -2.29 -0.87 10.92
C HIS A 120 -3.13 -0.54 9.68
N ALA A 121 -3.43 -1.54 8.85
CA ALA A 121 -4.24 -1.36 7.65
C ALA A 121 -5.69 -0.91 7.99
N VAL A 122 -6.29 -1.49 9.03
CA VAL A 122 -7.64 -1.10 9.51
C VAL A 122 -7.66 0.33 10.00
N LEU A 123 -6.69 0.74 10.83
CA LEU A 123 -6.61 2.10 11.36
C LEU A 123 -6.37 3.12 10.24
N GLY A 124 -5.48 2.82 9.29
CA GLY A 124 -5.25 3.66 8.13
C GLY A 124 -6.53 3.83 7.29
N LEU A 125 -7.19 2.72 6.96
CA LEU A 125 -8.45 2.75 6.20
C LEU A 125 -9.52 3.57 6.91
N ALA A 126 -9.74 3.35 8.21
CA ALA A 126 -10.72 4.09 9.00
C ALA A 126 -10.42 5.60 9.02
N THR A 127 -9.16 5.98 9.28
CA THR A 127 -8.73 7.37 9.32
C THR A 127 -9.01 8.09 8.00
N TYR A 128 -8.55 7.53 6.87
CA TYR A 128 -8.72 8.19 5.57
C TYR A 128 -10.16 8.17 5.07
N THR A 129 -10.95 7.16 5.43
CA THR A 129 -12.39 7.13 5.11
C THR A 129 -13.14 8.20 5.90
N ILE A 130 -12.88 8.33 7.22
CA ILE A 130 -13.50 9.35 8.05
C ILE A 130 -13.11 10.75 7.56
N CYS A 131 -11.82 11.00 7.30
CA CYS A 131 -11.36 12.28 6.76
C CYS A 131 -12.01 12.60 5.41
N GLY A 132 -12.16 11.63 4.51
CA GLY A 132 -12.80 11.82 3.21
C GLY A 132 -14.26 12.18 3.34
N THR A 133 -15.03 11.42 4.13
CA THR A 133 -16.49 11.60 4.25
C THR A 133 -16.88 12.82 5.08
N SER A 134 -16.15 13.15 6.14
CA SER A 134 -16.50 14.27 7.02
C SER A 134 -16.41 15.63 6.33
N ARG A 135 -15.48 15.79 5.38
CA ARG A 135 -15.36 17.03 4.62
C ARG A 135 -16.32 17.12 3.42
N ASP A 136 -16.69 15.97 2.83
CA ASP A 136 -17.71 15.95 1.77
C ASP A 136 -19.11 16.31 2.28
N ALA A 137 -19.39 16.10 3.57
CA ALA A 137 -20.67 16.46 4.19
C ALA A 137 -20.83 17.96 4.47
N ASN A 138 -19.74 18.72 4.49
CA ASN A 138 -19.71 20.15 4.81
C ASN A 138 -19.47 21.06 3.58
N GLY A 139 -19.39 20.50 2.39
CA GLY A 139 -19.23 21.20 1.12
C GLY A 139 -20.41 21.03 0.22
#